data_698895608e874e9beaba7ff0d4eb4507
#
_entry.id   698895608e874e9beaba7ff0d4eb4507
#
_cell.length_a   1.000
_cell.length_b   1.000
_cell.length_c   1.000
_cell.angle_alpha   90.00
_cell.angle_beta   90.00
_cell.angle_gamma   90.00
#
_symmetry.space_group_name_H-M   'P 1'
#
loop_
_entity.id
_entity.type
_entity.pdbx_description
1 polymer ?
#
loop_
_entity_poly.entity_id
_entity_poly.type
_entity_poly.pdbx_seq_one_letter_code
_entity_poly.pdbx_strand_id
1 'polypeptide(L)'
;MAKIDLTEYLEKLKEPEDRETVANREYQQQLFLEYVVRGDNFPEQRATLLRDYHAGKELTGPKGLRRRLGAFDLEYFGRAYLAHYFVRRSPAFHGELDRIWREGVLKGKNPDTDAKEISRADGCRRAIEAPRGHAKSTTFTFKDDLHAALYAYKHYIIILSDSSEQAEGFLADIKTELEENAALREDFGELEGRVWKSSVILLANGGKIEA
;
A
#
# COMPACT_ATOMS: atom_id res chain seq x y z
N MET A 1 25.50 -12.52 9.39
CA MET A 1 24.15 -12.69 8.82
C MET A 1 24.29 -12.83 7.31
N ALA A 2 23.94 -13.99 6.76
CA ALA A 2 24.00 -14.23 5.33
C ALA A 2 23.03 -13.27 4.62
N LYS A 3 23.49 -12.55 3.61
CA LYS A 3 22.62 -11.80 2.71
C LYS A 3 21.83 -12.83 1.90
N ILE A 4 20.55 -12.97 2.16
CA ILE A 4 19.67 -13.70 1.25
C ILE A 4 19.59 -12.87 -0.01
N ASP A 5 19.86 -13.48 -1.16
CA ASP A 5 19.75 -12.83 -2.45
C ASP A 5 18.25 -12.64 -2.77
N LEU A 6 17.78 -11.42 -2.57
CA LEU A 6 16.41 -11.00 -2.86
C LEU A 6 16.02 -11.29 -4.33
N THR A 7 16.99 -11.39 -5.23
CA THR A 7 16.75 -11.66 -6.66
C THR A 7 16.28 -13.09 -6.88
N GLU A 8 16.88 -14.07 -6.21
CA GLU A 8 16.47 -15.47 -6.28
C GLU A 8 15.07 -15.68 -5.66
N TYR A 9 14.77 -14.95 -4.60
CA TYR A 9 13.46 -14.98 -3.95
C TYR A 9 12.38 -14.34 -4.83
N LEU A 10 12.70 -13.23 -5.51
CA LEU A 10 11.81 -12.52 -6.41
C LEU A 10 11.55 -13.28 -7.72
N GLU A 11 12.46 -14.15 -8.14
CA GLU A 11 12.23 -15.04 -9.29
C GLU A 11 11.23 -16.18 -8.97
N LYS A 12 11.19 -16.63 -7.73
CA LYS A 12 10.20 -17.61 -7.25
C LYS A 12 8.79 -17.04 -7.13
N LEU A 13 8.63 -15.71 -6.98
CA LEU A 13 7.33 -15.02 -6.90
C LEU A 13 6.58 -14.86 -8.24
N LYS A 14 7.04 -15.49 -9.32
CA LYS A 14 6.39 -15.43 -10.64
C LYS A 14 5.23 -16.41 -10.84
N GLU A 15 5.05 -17.36 -9.93
CA GLU A 15 4.02 -18.39 -10.02
C GLU A 15 2.79 -18.03 -9.17
N PRO A 16 1.56 -18.42 -9.56
CA PRO A 16 0.33 -18.13 -8.79
C PRO A 16 0.32 -18.70 -7.35
N GLU A 17 1.09 -19.75 -7.10
CA GLU A 17 1.28 -20.36 -5.78
C GLU A 17 2.07 -19.44 -4.82
N ASP A 18 2.69 -18.39 -5.34
CA ASP A 18 3.56 -17.49 -4.57
C ASP A 18 2.79 -16.41 -3.79
N ARG A 19 1.47 -16.34 -3.90
CA ARG A 19 0.65 -15.47 -3.02
C ARG A 19 0.79 -15.86 -1.55
N GLU A 20 1.00 -17.14 -1.25
CA GLU A 20 1.34 -17.61 0.10
C GLU A 20 2.76 -17.21 0.53
N THR A 21 3.69 -17.04 -0.41
CA THR A 21 5.09 -16.68 -0.12
C THR A 21 5.21 -15.20 0.29
N VAL A 22 4.28 -14.33 -0.10
CA VAL A 22 4.20 -12.94 0.41
C VAL A 22 3.96 -12.93 1.93
N ALA A 23 3.30 -13.97 2.45
CA ALA A 23 3.14 -14.22 3.88
C ALA A 23 4.39 -14.82 4.55
N ASN A 24 5.46 -15.12 3.81
CA ASN A 24 6.67 -15.67 4.39
C ASN A 24 7.29 -14.67 5.38
N ARG A 25 7.28 -15.05 6.64
CA ARG A 25 7.74 -14.19 7.74
C ARG A 25 9.17 -13.69 7.57
N GLU A 26 10.07 -14.51 7.03
CA GLU A 26 11.47 -14.11 6.83
C GLU A 26 11.61 -13.02 5.76
N TYR A 27 10.91 -13.15 4.64
CA TYR A 27 10.87 -12.12 3.61
C TYR A 27 10.30 -10.80 4.15
N GLN A 28 9.16 -10.85 4.82
CA GLN A 28 8.52 -9.69 5.40
C GLN A 28 9.41 -9.00 6.44
N GLN A 29 10.13 -9.78 7.25
CA GLN A 29 11.05 -9.28 8.26
C GLN A 29 12.25 -8.56 7.64
N GLN A 30 12.85 -9.14 6.61
CA GLN A 30 13.97 -8.53 5.90
C GLN A 30 13.55 -7.26 5.15
N LEU A 31 12.40 -7.33 4.47
CA LEU A 31 11.83 -6.19 3.79
C LEU A 31 11.56 -5.04 4.77
N PHE A 32 10.96 -5.34 5.92
CA PHE A 32 10.73 -4.34 6.97
C PHE A 32 12.03 -3.68 7.42
N LEU A 33 13.05 -4.47 7.76
CA LEU A 33 14.34 -3.96 8.21
C LEU A 33 15.04 -3.11 7.12
N GLU A 34 14.95 -3.54 5.87
CA GLU A 34 15.51 -2.77 4.76
C GLU A 34 14.87 -1.39 4.68
N TYR A 35 13.54 -1.32 4.68
CA TYR A 35 12.83 -0.06 4.46
C TYR A 35 12.79 0.83 5.71
N VAL A 36 12.71 0.29 6.91
CA VAL A 36 12.73 1.11 8.14
C VAL A 36 14.06 1.82 8.33
N VAL A 37 15.17 1.23 7.85
CA VAL A 37 16.52 1.82 7.97
C VAL A 37 16.84 2.76 6.81
N ARG A 38 16.44 2.42 5.58
CA ARG A 38 16.84 3.17 4.36
C ARG A 38 15.97 4.37 4.04
N GLY A 39 14.75 4.40 4.56
CA GLY A 39 13.82 5.48 4.24
C GLY A 39 14.25 6.81 4.87
N ASP A 40 14.07 7.87 4.12
CA ASP A 40 14.44 9.25 4.49
C ASP A 40 13.26 10.06 5.03
N ASN A 41 12.04 9.59 4.80
CA ASN A 41 10.83 10.24 5.29
C ASN A 41 10.44 9.73 6.69
N PHE A 42 9.84 10.60 7.48
CA PHE A 42 9.34 10.28 8.83
C PHE A 42 10.40 9.62 9.74
N PRO A 43 11.58 10.25 9.95
CA PRO A 43 12.69 9.63 10.67
C PRO A 43 12.36 9.25 12.11
N GLU A 44 11.53 10.00 12.81
CA GLU A 44 11.11 9.72 14.18
C GLU A 44 10.22 8.47 14.26
N GLN A 45 9.27 8.34 13.33
CA GLN A 45 8.41 7.18 13.22
C GLN A 45 9.23 5.93 12.90
N ARG A 46 10.18 6.03 11.95
CA ARG A 46 11.09 4.91 11.62
C ARG A 46 11.95 4.49 12.81
N ALA A 47 12.50 5.45 13.54
CA ALA A 47 13.27 5.16 14.76
C ALA A 47 12.41 4.48 15.83
N THR A 48 11.15 4.88 15.94
CA THR A 48 10.19 4.24 16.85
C THR A 48 9.86 2.81 16.40
N LEU A 49 9.61 2.60 15.11
CA LEU A 49 9.35 1.27 14.55
C LEU A 49 10.56 0.32 14.75
N LEU A 50 11.77 0.82 14.55
CA LEU A 50 12.98 0.03 14.78
C LEU A 50 13.17 -0.36 16.25
N ARG A 51 12.91 0.56 17.17
CA ARG A 51 12.91 0.25 18.62
C ARG A 51 11.85 -0.78 18.97
N ASP A 52 10.64 -0.64 18.44
CA ASP A 52 9.53 -1.57 18.65
C ASP A 52 9.87 -2.97 18.13
N TYR A 53 10.54 -3.05 16.97
CA TYR A 53 11.03 -4.30 16.42
C TYR A 53 12.05 -4.99 17.34
N HIS A 54 13.05 -4.26 17.82
CA HIS A 54 14.04 -4.79 18.76
C HIS A 54 13.44 -5.15 20.13
N ALA A 55 12.32 -4.53 20.49
CA ALA A 55 11.55 -4.89 21.69
C ALA A 55 10.67 -6.12 21.50
N GLY A 56 10.70 -6.77 20.30
CA GLY A 56 9.95 -8.00 20.02
C GLY A 56 8.48 -7.78 19.72
N LYS A 57 8.06 -6.57 19.29
CA LYS A 57 6.68 -6.35 18.84
C LYS A 57 6.41 -7.11 17.53
N GLU A 58 5.16 -7.56 17.41
CA GLU A 58 4.72 -8.33 16.27
C GLU A 58 4.88 -7.55 14.95
N LEU A 59 5.36 -8.25 13.92
CA LEU A 59 5.53 -7.66 12.60
C LEU A 59 4.20 -7.50 11.88
N THR A 60 3.32 -8.49 12.00
CA THR A 60 2.03 -8.59 11.29
C THR A 60 0.85 -8.37 12.23
N GLY A 61 -0.35 -8.29 11.64
CA GLY A 61 -1.58 -8.07 12.37
C GLY A 61 -2.01 -6.60 12.50
N PRO A 62 -3.20 -6.34 13.08
CA PRO A 62 -3.81 -5.01 13.07
C PRO A 62 -3.00 -3.90 13.72
N LYS A 63 -2.08 -4.25 14.62
CA LYS A 63 -1.13 -3.33 15.27
C LYS A 63 0.32 -3.60 14.86
N GLY A 64 0.52 -4.45 13.85
CA GLY A 64 1.82 -4.90 13.39
C GLY A 64 2.69 -3.79 12.81
N LEU A 65 3.99 -4.01 12.90
CA LEU A 65 4.99 -3.05 12.41
C LEU A 65 4.93 -2.90 10.88
N ARG A 66 4.56 -3.97 10.15
CA ARG A 66 4.34 -3.96 8.70
C ARG A 66 3.27 -2.94 8.33
N ARG A 67 2.10 -3.00 8.97
CA ARG A 67 1.02 -2.05 8.75
C ARG A 67 1.45 -0.62 9.08
N ARG A 68 2.15 -0.42 10.18
CA ARG A 68 2.59 0.91 10.62
C ARG A 68 3.61 1.54 9.66
N LEU A 69 4.57 0.77 9.14
CA LEU A 69 5.52 1.26 8.15
C LEU A 69 4.82 1.54 6.81
N GLY A 70 3.95 0.63 6.37
CA GLY A 70 3.15 0.79 5.16
C GLY A 70 2.27 2.03 5.16
N ALA A 71 1.88 2.55 6.32
CA ALA A 71 1.03 3.73 6.42
C ALA A 71 1.64 5.00 5.78
N PHE A 72 2.96 5.09 5.72
CA PHE A 72 3.64 6.28 5.18
C PHE A 72 4.74 5.98 4.16
N ASP A 73 5.11 4.72 3.98
CA ASP A 73 6.08 4.29 2.96
C ASP A 73 5.36 3.53 1.84
N LEU A 74 5.06 4.21 0.75
CA LEU A 74 4.30 3.68 -0.37
C LEU A 74 5.06 2.62 -1.18
N GLU A 75 6.38 2.74 -1.28
CA GLU A 75 7.20 1.71 -1.92
C GLU A 75 7.20 0.43 -1.08
N TYR A 76 7.39 0.58 0.23
CA TYR A 76 7.28 -0.54 1.16
C TYR A 76 5.89 -1.19 1.11
N PHE A 77 4.82 -0.38 1.13
CA PHE A 77 3.45 -0.87 1.02
C PHE A 77 3.26 -1.74 -0.23
N GLY A 78 3.68 -1.23 -1.40
CA GLY A 78 3.60 -1.97 -2.65
C GLY A 78 4.33 -3.31 -2.59
N ARG A 79 5.52 -3.35 -2.02
CA ARG A 79 6.32 -4.59 -1.92
C ARG A 79 5.88 -5.53 -0.80
N ALA A 80 5.33 -5.01 0.28
CA ALA A 80 4.88 -5.82 1.41
C ALA A 80 3.53 -6.49 1.18
N TYR A 81 2.63 -5.81 0.45
CA TYR A 81 1.27 -6.31 0.22
C TYR A 81 0.97 -6.69 -1.23
N LEU A 82 1.62 -6.05 -2.19
CA LEU A 82 1.36 -6.21 -3.62
C LEU A 82 2.62 -6.71 -4.36
N ALA A 83 3.39 -7.62 -3.74
CA ALA A 83 4.66 -8.10 -4.27
C ALA A 83 4.56 -8.69 -5.68
N HIS A 84 3.43 -9.29 -6.03
CA HIS A 84 3.16 -9.83 -7.36
C HIS A 84 3.04 -8.76 -8.45
N TYR A 85 2.75 -7.49 -8.10
CA TYR A 85 2.84 -6.35 -9.01
C TYR A 85 4.19 -5.62 -8.89
N PHE A 86 4.72 -5.52 -7.67
CA PHE A 86 5.94 -4.75 -7.35
C PHE A 86 7.14 -5.65 -7.07
N VAL A 87 7.41 -6.59 -7.98
CA VAL A 87 8.48 -7.60 -7.88
C VAL A 87 9.87 -6.97 -7.77
N ARG A 88 10.11 -5.89 -8.51
CA ARG A 88 11.39 -5.18 -8.55
C ARG A 88 11.31 -3.88 -7.75
N ARG A 89 12.47 -3.43 -7.29
CA ARG A 89 12.58 -2.11 -6.70
C ARG A 89 12.15 -1.04 -7.69
N SER A 90 11.36 -0.09 -7.22
CA SER A 90 10.86 1.00 -8.04
C SER A 90 12.01 1.89 -8.56
N PRO A 91 11.96 2.35 -9.82
CA PRO A 91 12.89 3.36 -10.32
C PRO A 91 12.78 4.67 -9.52
N ALA A 92 13.84 5.46 -9.49
CA ALA A 92 13.91 6.69 -8.70
C ALA A 92 12.72 7.66 -8.96
N PHE A 93 12.22 7.73 -10.19
CA PHE A 93 11.07 8.59 -10.51
C PHE A 93 9.76 8.15 -9.84
N HIS A 94 9.58 6.84 -9.54
CA HIS A 94 8.43 6.38 -8.73
C HIS A 94 8.48 6.94 -7.31
N GLY A 95 9.67 7.07 -6.73
CA GLY A 95 9.84 7.73 -5.44
C GLY A 95 9.37 9.20 -5.45
N GLU A 96 9.57 9.90 -6.58
CA GLU A 96 9.03 11.25 -6.77
C GLU A 96 7.49 11.23 -6.89
N LEU A 97 6.92 10.26 -7.59
CA LEU A 97 5.47 10.07 -7.66
C LEU A 97 4.87 9.79 -6.27
N ASP A 98 5.48 8.89 -5.52
CA ASP A 98 5.08 8.59 -4.14
C ASP A 98 5.19 9.83 -3.23
N ARG A 99 6.20 10.68 -3.43
CA ARG A 99 6.33 11.94 -2.71
C ARG A 99 5.17 12.90 -3.03
N ILE A 100 4.85 13.07 -4.30
CA ILE A 100 3.72 13.91 -4.74
C ILE A 100 2.40 13.41 -4.15
N TRP A 101 2.18 12.10 -4.16
CA TRP A 101 1.00 11.49 -3.56
C TRP A 101 0.94 11.73 -2.05
N ARG A 102 2.02 11.46 -1.32
CA ARG A 102 2.07 11.68 0.13
C ARG A 102 1.76 13.14 0.51
N GLU A 103 2.32 14.10 -0.20
CA GLU A 103 2.05 15.53 0.04
C GLU A 103 0.57 15.88 -0.10
N GLY A 104 -0.14 15.24 -1.03
CA GLY A 104 -1.56 15.45 -1.26
C GLY A 104 -2.48 14.68 -0.31
N VAL A 105 -2.04 13.53 0.18
CA VAL A 105 -2.87 12.60 0.96
C VAL A 105 -2.52 12.58 2.44
N LEU A 106 -1.23 12.62 2.77
CA LEU A 106 -0.73 12.52 4.16
C LEU A 106 -0.40 13.88 4.80
N LYS A 107 -0.52 14.98 4.08
CA LYS A 107 -0.15 16.31 4.60
C LYS A 107 -0.89 16.61 5.90
N GLY A 108 -0.13 16.89 6.96
CA GLY A 108 -0.66 17.22 8.29
C GLY A 108 -1.23 16.04 9.07
N LYS A 109 -1.07 14.79 8.58
CA LYS A 109 -1.51 13.57 9.27
C LYS A 109 -0.33 12.90 9.97
N ASN A 110 -0.56 12.47 11.21
CA ASN A 110 0.38 11.59 11.88
C ASN A 110 0.12 10.15 11.41
N PRO A 111 1.08 9.46 10.77
CA PRO A 111 0.89 8.09 10.30
C PRO A 111 0.71 7.06 11.43
N ASP A 112 1.02 7.42 12.68
CA ASP A 112 0.85 6.55 13.84
C ASP A 112 -0.51 6.73 14.55
N THR A 113 -1.30 7.73 14.18
CA THR A 113 -2.64 7.92 14.75
C THR A 113 -3.71 7.24 13.92
N ASP A 114 -4.70 6.66 14.60
CA ASP A 114 -5.90 6.16 13.92
C ASP A 114 -6.53 7.28 13.08
N ALA A 115 -6.96 6.93 11.88
CA ALA A 115 -7.46 7.84 10.85
C ALA A 115 -8.67 8.73 11.27
N LYS A 116 -9.15 8.60 12.50
CA LYS A 116 -10.24 9.42 13.05
C LYS A 116 -9.89 10.89 13.25
N GLU A 117 -8.59 11.22 13.39
CA GLU A 117 -8.12 12.61 13.44
C GLU A 117 -7.72 13.14 12.07
N ILE A 118 -8.57 12.94 11.08
CA ILE A 118 -8.34 13.47 9.74
C ILE A 118 -8.64 14.96 9.75
N SER A 119 -7.64 15.76 10.02
CA SER A 119 -7.64 17.16 9.65
C SER A 119 -7.97 17.25 8.14
N ARG A 120 -8.93 18.10 7.76
CA ARG A 120 -9.20 18.42 6.36
C ARG A 120 -7.92 19.00 5.77
N ALA A 121 -7.15 18.16 5.09
CA ALA A 121 -6.04 18.67 4.29
C ALA A 121 -6.63 19.60 3.22
N ASP A 122 -6.00 20.74 3.01
CA ASP A 122 -6.33 21.62 1.89
C ASP A 122 -6.32 20.78 0.60
N GLY A 123 -7.38 20.91 -0.20
CA GLY A 123 -7.48 20.19 -1.46
C GLY A 123 -6.29 20.53 -2.37
N CYS A 124 -5.79 19.55 -3.09
CA CYS A 124 -4.78 19.79 -4.11
C CYS A 124 -5.24 19.24 -5.46
N ARG A 125 -4.74 19.82 -6.56
CA ARG A 125 -4.89 19.32 -7.91
C ARG A 125 -3.50 19.02 -8.46
N ARG A 126 -3.30 17.82 -8.98
CA ARG A 126 -2.04 17.38 -9.56
C ARG A 126 -2.29 16.82 -10.96
N ALA A 127 -1.51 17.26 -11.92
CA ALA A 127 -1.42 16.64 -13.24
C ALA A 127 -0.09 15.92 -13.34
N ILE A 128 -0.12 14.65 -13.73
CA ILE A 128 1.06 13.80 -13.78
C ILE A 128 1.16 13.19 -15.18
N GLU A 129 2.22 13.55 -15.87
CA GLU A 129 2.56 12.99 -17.16
C GLU A 129 3.77 12.07 -17.05
N ALA A 130 3.66 10.87 -17.60
CA ALA A 130 4.78 9.96 -17.76
C ALA A 130 4.56 9.08 -19.00
N PRO A 131 5.61 8.60 -19.67
CA PRO A 131 5.49 7.77 -20.86
C PRO A 131 4.66 6.50 -20.63
N ARG A 132 4.20 5.87 -21.71
CA ARG A 132 3.56 4.55 -21.64
C ARG A 132 4.55 3.52 -21.07
N GLY A 133 4.04 2.52 -20.35
CA GLY A 133 4.87 1.46 -19.76
C GLY A 133 5.57 1.85 -18.44
N HIS A 134 5.33 3.05 -17.92
CA HIS A 134 5.92 3.52 -16.65
C HIS A 134 5.00 3.29 -15.43
N ALA A 135 4.11 2.32 -15.53
CA ALA A 135 3.23 1.86 -14.45
C ALA A 135 2.40 2.95 -13.73
N LYS A 136 2.04 4.06 -14.41
CA LYS A 136 1.25 5.15 -13.82
C LYS A 136 -0.06 4.65 -13.20
N SER A 137 -0.85 3.91 -13.97
CA SER A 137 -2.15 3.41 -13.50
C SER A 137 -1.96 2.40 -12.36
N THR A 138 -0.98 1.51 -12.47
CA THR A 138 -0.65 0.55 -11.40
C THR A 138 -0.21 1.26 -10.12
N THR A 139 0.48 2.39 -10.24
CA THR A 139 0.91 3.17 -9.08
C THR A 139 -0.25 3.98 -8.51
N PHE A 140 -0.85 4.90 -9.28
CA PHE A 140 -1.84 5.84 -8.75
C PHE A 140 -3.23 5.22 -8.60
N THR A 141 -3.79 4.68 -9.69
CA THR A 141 -5.18 4.21 -9.71
C THR A 141 -5.36 2.89 -8.97
N PHE A 142 -4.30 2.10 -8.81
CA PHE A 142 -4.38 0.83 -8.12
C PHE A 142 -3.71 0.88 -6.74
N LYS A 143 -2.37 0.95 -6.67
CA LYS A 143 -1.63 0.89 -5.39
C LYS A 143 -2.00 2.02 -4.43
N ASP A 144 -1.99 3.27 -4.93
CA ASP A 144 -2.13 4.46 -4.09
C ASP A 144 -3.58 4.68 -3.67
N ASP A 145 -4.56 4.38 -4.53
CA ASP A 145 -5.98 4.41 -4.19
C ASP A 145 -6.31 3.33 -3.16
N LEU A 146 -5.81 2.09 -3.35
CA LEU A 146 -5.94 1.02 -2.38
C LEU A 146 -5.34 1.41 -1.02
N HIS A 147 -4.11 1.95 -1.03
CA HIS A 147 -3.45 2.44 0.18
C HIS A 147 -4.29 3.51 0.90
N ALA A 148 -4.75 4.53 0.17
CA ALA A 148 -5.54 5.61 0.77
C ALA A 148 -6.87 5.12 1.35
N ALA A 149 -7.49 4.13 0.73
CA ALA A 149 -8.73 3.51 1.20
C ALA A 149 -8.50 2.65 2.45
N LEU A 150 -7.47 1.79 2.46
CA LEU A 150 -7.16 0.90 3.58
C LEU A 150 -6.81 1.66 4.86
N TYR A 151 -5.99 2.71 4.74
CA TYR A 151 -5.61 3.56 5.88
C TYR A 151 -6.63 4.67 6.17
N ALA A 152 -7.77 4.67 5.49
CA ALA A 152 -8.82 5.69 5.59
C ALA A 152 -8.28 7.14 5.43
N TYR A 153 -7.22 7.33 4.65
CA TYR A 153 -6.72 8.66 4.33
C TYR A 153 -7.67 9.42 3.40
N LYS A 154 -8.42 8.68 2.59
CA LYS A 154 -9.54 9.18 1.80
C LYS A 154 -10.76 8.32 2.05
N HIS A 155 -11.86 8.95 2.41
CA HIS A 155 -13.13 8.24 2.64
C HIS A 155 -13.95 8.04 1.38
N TYR A 156 -13.65 8.80 0.32
CA TYR A 156 -14.31 8.67 -0.96
C TYR A 156 -13.29 8.86 -2.08
N ILE A 157 -13.18 7.85 -2.91
CA ILE A 157 -12.31 7.78 -4.06
C ILE A 157 -13.18 7.55 -5.29
N ILE A 158 -12.97 8.33 -6.35
CA ILE A 158 -13.63 8.16 -7.65
C ILE A 158 -12.55 7.89 -8.69
N ILE A 159 -12.67 6.76 -9.37
CA ILE A 159 -11.82 6.38 -10.49
C ILE A 159 -12.51 6.83 -11.77
N LEU A 160 -11.89 7.72 -12.51
CA LEU A 160 -12.37 8.18 -13.80
C LEU A 160 -11.42 7.71 -14.90
N SER A 161 -11.98 7.20 -15.98
CA SER A 161 -11.22 6.72 -17.14
C SER A 161 -11.94 7.10 -18.44
N ASP A 162 -11.35 6.72 -19.56
CA ASP A 162 -11.88 6.95 -20.90
C ASP A 162 -13.22 6.24 -21.16
N SER A 163 -13.42 5.12 -20.48
CA SER A 163 -14.67 4.36 -20.46
C SER A 163 -15.00 3.84 -19.08
N SER A 164 -16.28 3.61 -18.82
CA SER A 164 -16.73 2.96 -17.57
C SER A 164 -16.16 1.57 -17.41
N GLU A 165 -16.05 0.80 -18.49
CA GLU A 165 -15.45 -0.53 -18.49
C GLU A 165 -13.99 -0.51 -17.99
N GLN A 166 -13.20 0.46 -18.43
CA GLN A 166 -11.83 0.62 -17.97
C GLN A 166 -11.75 1.05 -16.50
N ALA A 167 -12.62 1.96 -16.05
CA ALA A 167 -12.69 2.38 -14.65
C ALA A 167 -13.12 1.21 -13.74
N GLU A 168 -14.15 0.47 -14.14
CA GLU A 168 -14.61 -0.74 -13.43
C GLU A 168 -13.52 -1.83 -13.42
N GLY A 169 -12.68 -1.94 -14.46
CA GLY A 169 -11.52 -2.84 -14.49
C GLY A 169 -10.53 -2.54 -13.37
N PHE A 170 -10.17 -1.28 -13.15
CA PHE A 170 -9.31 -0.90 -12.01
C PHE A 170 -9.95 -1.21 -10.66
N LEU A 171 -11.26 -0.98 -10.55
CA LEU A 171 -11.98 -1.32 -9.33
C LEU A 171 -12.03 -2.83 -9.10
N ALA A 172 -12.14 -3.64 -10.15
CA ALA A 172 -12.11 -5.09 -10.08
C ALA A 172 -10.74 -5.60 -9.58
N ASP A 173 -9.64 -5.01 -10.06
CA ASP A 173 -8.29 -5.34 -9.58
C ASP A 173 -8.16 -5.04 -8.06
N ILE A 174 -8.63 -3.87 -7.62
CA ILE A 174 -8.66 -3.50 -6.20
C ILE A 174 -9.51 -4.50 -5.39
N LYS A 175 -10.67 -4.88 -5.89
CA LYS A 175 -11.55 -5.87 -5.22
C LYS A 175 -10.85 -7.21 -5.05
N THR A 176 -10.19 -7.70 -6.09
CA THR A 176 -9.45 -8.96 -6.04
C THR A 176 -8.42 -8.95 -4.92
N GLU A 177 -7.67 -7.86 -4.77
CA GLU A 177 -6.72 -7.74 -3.66
C GLU A 177 -7.40 -7.70 -2.28
N LEU A 178 -8.51 -7.00 -2.16
CA LEU A 178 -9.26 -6.93 -0.90
C LEU A 178 -9.86 -8.29 -0.51
N GLU A 179 -10.27 -9.10 -1.49
CA GLU A 179 -10.87 -10.41 -1.29
C GLU A 179 -9.85 -11.53 -1.07
N GLU A 180 -8.74 -11.53 -1.81
CA GLU A 180 -7.83 -12.68 -1.89
C GLU A 180 -6.50 -12.48 -1.16
N ASN A 181 -6.07 -11.23 -0.93
CA ASN A 181 -4.75 -10.97 -0.39
C ASN A 181 -4.65 -11.25 1.11
N ALA A 182 -4.01 -12.38 1.44
CA ALA A 182 -3.86 -12.82 2.83
C ALA A 182 -3.11 -11.81 3.72
N ALA A 183 -2.10 -11.11 3.19
CA ALA A 183 -1.34 -10.13 3.95
C ALA A 183 -2.16 -8.90 4.30
N LEU A 184 -3.05 -8.45 3.39
CA LEU A 184 -3.99 -7.37 3.67
C LEU A 184 -5.01 -7.79 4.73
N ARG A 185 -5.57 -9.00 4.61
CA ARG A 185 -6.55 -9.53 5.58
C ARG A 185 -5.94 -9.73 6.95
N GLU A 186 -4.69 -10.18 7.04
CA GLU A 186 -3.97 -10.35 8.30
C GLU A 186 -3.82 -9.02 9.05
N ASP A 187 -3.48 -7.93 8.35
CA ASP A 187 -3.18 -6.64 8.98
C ASP A 187 -4.41 -5.72 9.11
N PHE A 188 -5.36 -5.79 8.19
CA PHE A 188 -6.51 -4.89 8.17
C PHE A 188 -7.83 -5.57 8.58
N GLY A 189 -7.84 -6.90 8.70
CA GLY A 189 -9.02 -7.67 9.05
C GLY A 189 -10.00 -7.82 7.88
N GLU A 190 -11.28 -7.91 8.18
CA GLU A 190 -12.33 -7.92 7.16
C GLU A 190 -12.42 -6.57 6.46
N LEU A 191 -12.36 -6.60 5.13
CA LEU A 191 -12.26 -5.42 4.29
C LEU A 191 -13.55 -5.16 3.51
N GLU A 192 -14.33 -6.20 3.24
CA GLU A 192 -15.60 -6.10 2.53
C GLU A 192 -16.68 -5.47 3.42
N GLY A 193 -17.33 -4.42 2.91
CA GLY A 193 -18.50 -3.82 3.51
C GLY A 193 -19.78 -4.27 2.83
N ARG A 194 -20.89 -3.62 3.17
CA ARG A 194 -22.24 -4.03 2.71
C ARG A 194 -22.58 -3.69 1.25
N VAL A 195 -21.76 -2.96 0.55
CA VAL A 195 -21.92 -2.65 -0.88
C VAL A 195 -20.69 -3.12 -1.62
N TRP A 196 -20.86 -4.09 -2.52
CA TRP A 196 -19.76 -4.74 -3.22
C TRP A 196 -20.16 -5.04 -4.67
N LYS A 197 -20.28 -3.97 -5.49
CA LYS A 197 -20.73 -4.04 -6.89
C LYS A 197 -19.57 -3.88 -7.86
N SER A 198 -19.80 -4.02 -9.16
CA SER A 198 -18.81 -3.79 -10.20
C SER A 198 -18.33 -2.34 -10.25
N SER A 199 -19.24 -1.39 -10.06
CA SER A 199 -18.97 0.05 -10.17
C SER A 199 -18.79 0.77 -8.83
N VAL A 200 -19.06 0.11 -7.68
CA VAL A 200 -18.92 0.74 -6.37
C VAL A 200 -18.69 -0.27 -5.27
N ILE A 201 -17.74 0.00 -4.39
CA ILE A 201 -17.51 -0.76 -3.17
C ILE A 201 -17.49 0.15 -1.94
N LEU A 202 -17.94 -0.40 -0.83
CA LEU A 202 -17.85 0.20 0.50
C LEU A 202 -17.00 -0.72 1.37
N LEU A 203 -15.90 -0.22 1.87
CA LEU A 203 -15.02 -0.97 2.76
C LEU A 203 -15.59 -1.01 4.19
N ALA A 204 -15.19 -2.02 4.97
CA ALA A 204 -15.59 -2.17 6.37
C ALA A 204 -15.18 -0.98 7.25
N ASN A 205 -14.11 -0.27 6.90
CA ASN A 205 -13.67 0.96 7.59
C ASN A 205 -14.49 2.22 7.20
N GLY A 206 -15.51 2.07 6.33
CA GLY A 206 -16.36 3.15 5.85
C GLY A 206 -15.86 3.88 4.62
N GLY A 207 -14.70 3.51 4.08
CA GLY A 207 -14.19 4.03 2.81
C GLY A 207 -15.07 3.59 1.63
N LYS A 208 -15.26 4.48 0.64
CA LYS A 208 -16.01 4.20 -0.59
C LYS A 208 -15.10 4.40 -1.80
N ILE A 209 -15.11 3.44 -2.72
CA ILE A 209 -14.48 3.57 -4.04
C ILE A 209 -15.55 3.38 -5.10
N GLU A 210 -15.57 4.26 -6.09
CA GLU A 210 -16.57 4.27 -7.18
C GLU A 210 -15.84 4.47 -8.51
N ALA A 211 -16.26 3.74 -9.54
CA ALA A 211 -15.72 3.74 -10.89
C ALA A 211 -16.78 4.14 -11.92
#